data_003af5445a73339d2eb40afea785c995
#
_entry.id   003af5445a73339d2eb40afea785c995
#
_cell.length_a   1.000
_cell.length_b   1.000
_cell.length_c   1.000
_cell.angle_alpha   90.00
_cell.angle_beta   90.00
_cell.angle_gamma   90.00
#
_symmetry.space_group_name_H-M   'P 1'
#
loop_
_entity.id
_entity.type
_entity.pdbx_description
1 polymer ?
#
loop_
_entity_poly.entity_id
_entity_poly.type
_entity_poly.pdbx_seq_one_letter_code
_entity_poly.pdbx_strand_id
1 'polypeptide(L)'
;MNIHEYQAKAIFVDNGIPTLKGKVAFSVDEAVANAKELGGSVWAVKAQIHAGGRGLGGGVKIAKNLDEVKDYASKILGMNLVTHQTGPEGKLVQKLYIESGANIVKEYYLAILFNRMAEQITIIASSEGGMDIEKVAKESPEKIAKVGIDPQIGFKMFHGLEVARVLGLDKDEGKKLISMIAKLYKLYMDKDMNMLEINPLIKTAEGDFYALDAKCSFDDSALYRHPEIAELRDITEENPAEREAAEFGLSYVKLDGDVACMVNGAGLAMATMDIINYSGAKPANFLDVGGGASAETVAKAFEIILRDKNVKVIFINIFGGIVRCDRIANGILEATKNIEVNIPIVVRLDGTNAAEAKAILDSSNLKNIKAATNLKNGAELVKSLVG
;
A
#
# COMPACT_ATOMS: atom_id res chain seq x y z
N MET A 1 0.07 -4.50 -5.82
CA MET A 1 0.61 -5.52 -4.89
C MET A 1 1.98 -5.10 -4.40
N ASN A 2 2.24 -5.15 -3.09
CA ASN A 2 3.57 -4.91 -2.50
C ASN A 2 4.33 -6.22 -2.32
N ILE A 3 5.67 -6.15 -2.29
CA ILE A 3 6.54 -7.28 -1.98
C ILE A 3 7.56 -6.89 -0.89
N HIS A 4 8.18 -7.89 -0.25
CA HIS A 4 9.21 -7.67 0.73
C HIS A 4 10.54 -7.20 0.10
N GLU A 5 11.38 -6.54 0.89
CA GLU A 5 12.71 -6.08 0.46
C GLU A 5 13.56 -7.20 -0.12
N TYR A 6 13.60 -8.38 0.52
CA TYR A 6 14.42 -9.51 0.04
C TYR A 6 13.95 -10.02 -1.34
N GLN A 7 12.62 -9.98 -1.61
CA GLN A 7 12.05 -10.35 -2.90
C GLN A 7 12.40 -9.29 -3.97
N ALA A 8 12.27 -8.00 -3.62
CA ALA A 8 12.65 -6.91 -4.51
C ALA A 8 14.13 -6.98 -4.88
N LYS A 9 15.01 -7.28 -3.92
CA LYS A 9 16.45 -7.44 -4.18
C LYS A 9 16.77 -8.66 -5.05
N ALA A 10 16.04 -9.76 -4.90
CA ALA A 10 16.18 -10.91 -5.82
C ALA A 10 15.86 -10.49 -7.26
N ILE A 11 14.73 -9.79 -7.46
CA ILE A 11 14.37 -9.25 -8.79
C ILE A 11 15.46 -8.28 -9.31
N PHE A 12 16.03 -7.45 -8.45
CA PHE A 12 17.11 -6.53 -8.84
C PHE A 12 18.34 -7.29 -9.34
N VAL A 13 18.77 -8.33 -8.62
CA VAL A 13 19.92 -9.18 -9.00
C VAL A 13 19.68 -9.83 -10.37
N ASP A 14 18.50 -10.40 -10.59
CA ASP A 14 18.12 -11.06 -11.85
C ASP A 14 18.12 -10.08 -13.03
N ASN A 15 17.94 -8.79 -12.77
CA ASN A 15 17.98 -7.71 -13.77
C ASN A 15 19.33 -6.96 -13.79
N GLY A 16 20.36 -7.49 -13.13
CA GLY A 16 21.71 -6.93 -13.11
C GLY A 16 21.81 -5.57 -12.41
N ILE A 17 20.92 -5.30 -11.45
CA ILE A 17 20.93 -4.12 -10.58
C ILE A 17 21.73 -4.50 -9.32
N PRO A 18 22.79 -3.74 -8.95
CA PRO A 18 23.63 -4.09 -7.82
C PRO A 18 22.89 -4.00 -6.47
N THR A 19 22.99 -5.07 -5.68
CA THR A 19 22.54 -5.14 -4.29
C THR A 19 23.64 -5.76 -3.44
N LEU A 20 23.61 -5.52 -2.13
CA LEU A 20 24.45 -6.27 -1.22
C LEU A 20 23.93 -7.72 -1.11
N LYS A 21 24.86 -8.65 -0.82
CA LYS A 21 24.49 -10.06 -0.61
C LYS A 21 23.66 -10.21 0.65
N GLY A 22 22.57 -10.96 0.56
CA GLY A 22 21.71 -11.21 1.72
C GLY A 22 20.86 -12.46 1.55
N LYS A 23 20.30 -12.93 2.66
CA LYS A 23 19.44 -14.11 2.72
C LYS A 23 18.28 -13.90 3.69
N VAL A 24 17.10 -14.38 3.33
CA VAL A 24 15.93 -14.40 4.20
C VAL A 24 16.09 -15.51 5.25
N ALA A 25 15.59 -15.27 6.46
CA ALA A 25 15.57 -16.21 7.57
C ALA A 25 14.18 -16.19 8.24
N PHE A 26 13.64 -17.36 8.54
CA PHE A 26 12.36 -17.56 9.22
C PHE A 26 12.55 -18.00 10.68
N SER A 27 13.78 -18.22 11.10
CA SER A 27 14.15 -18.57 12.47
C SER A 27 15.47 -17.89 12.86
N VAL A 28 15.74 -17.86 14.16
CA VAL A 28 17.00 -17.33 14.71
C VAL A 28 18.19 -18.17 14.26
N ASP A 29 18.01 -19.48 14.19
CA ASP A 29 19.10 -20.40 13.78
C ASP A 29 19.43 -20.21 12.29
N GLU A 30 18.42 -20.04 11.44
CA GLU A 30 18.62 -19.68 10.03
C GLU A 30 19.32 -18.32 9.88
N ALA A 31 18.99 -17.33 10.70
CA ALA A 31 19.64 -16.03 10.67
C ALA A 31 21.15 -16.14 10.94
N VAL A 32 21.52 -16.93 11.95
CA VAL A 32 22.94 -17.18 12.29
C VAL A 32 23.63 -18.00 11.19
N ALA A 33 22.97 -19.02 10.64
CA ALA A 33 23.50 -19.83 9.53
C ALA A 33 23.75 -18.97 8.29
N ASN A 34 22.78 -18.12 7.93
CA ASN A 34 22.90 -17.19 6.81
C ASN A 34 24.05 -16.19 7.00
N ALA A 35 24.23 -15.64 8.19
CA ALA A 35 25.35 -14.75 8.48
C ALA A 35 26.72 -15.46 8.31
N LYS A 36 26.83 -16.71 8.76
CA LYS A 36 28.04 -17.52 8.55
C LYS A 36 28.32 -17.76 7.06
N GLU A 37 27.29 -18.12 6.30
CA GLU A 37 27.42 -18.39 4.86
C GLU A 37 27.77 -17.13 4.05
N LEU A 38 27.19 -15.98 4.41
CA LEU A 38 27.50 -14.69 3.79
C LEU A 38 28.94 -14.29 4.05
N GLY A 39 29.53 -14.73 5.17
CA GLY A 39 30.90 -14.37 5.54
C GLY A 39 31.00 -12.91 5.98
N GLY A 40 32.25 -12.45 6.15
CA GLY A 40 32.51 -11.09 6.62
C GLY A 40 32.49 -10.94 8.14
N SER A 41 32.44 -9.71 8.63
CA SER A 41 32.47 -9.38 10.06
C SER A 41 31.36 -8.42 10.49
N VAL A 42 30.53 -7.96 9.56
CA VAL A 42 29.42 -7.04 9.82
C VAL A 42 28.20 -7.47 9.01
N TRP A 43 27.06 -7.55 9.66
CA TRP A 43 25.78 -7.88 9.02
C TRP A 43 24.68 -6.94 9.49
N ALA A 44 23.73 -6.65 8.60
CA ALA A 44 22.47 -6.03 8.96
C ALA A 44 21.41 -7.11 9.20
N VAL A 45 20.75 -7.08 10.35
CA VAL A 45 19.58 -7.89 10.68
C VAL A 45 18.35 -7.02 10.49
N LYS A 46 17.54 -7.32 9.46
CA LYS A 46 16.44 -6.45 9.01
C LYS A 46 15.09 -7.17 9.11
N ALA A 47 14.14 -6.58 9.83
CA ALA A 47 12.74 -7.01 9.79
C ALA A 47 12.17 -6.93 8.38
N GLN A 48 11.37 -7.90 7.97
CA GLN A 48 10.68 -7.90 6.69
C GLN A 48 9.18 -7.68 6.91
N ILE A 49 8.72 -6.46 6.70
CA ILE A 49 7.32 -6.03 6.69
C ILE A 49 7.10 -5.06 5.52
N HIS A 50 5.85 -4.92 5.05
CA HIS A 50 5.49 -3.99 3.97
C HIS A 50 5.35 -2.52 4.46
N ALA A 51 6.29 -2.06 5.29
CA ALA A 51 6.31 -0.69 5.80
C ALA A 51 7.73 -0.12 5.80
N GLY A 52 7.81 1.19 5.55
CA GLY A 52 9.03 1.98 5.70
C GLY A 52 9.29 2.38 7.15
N GLY A 53 10.46 3.01 7.40
CA GLY A 53 10.82 3.51 8.73
C GLY A 53 11.24 2.41 9.71
N ARG A 54 11.51 1.18 9.25
CA ARG A 54 11.89 0.03 10.07
C ARG A 54 13.09 0.28 10.96
N GLY A 55 14.07 1.03 10.47
CA GLY A 55 15.27 1.39 11.24
C GLY A 55 14.93 2.20 12.50
N LEU A 56 14.09 3.24 12.36
CA LEU A 56 13.63 4.08 13.47
C LEU A 56 12.77 3.29 14.47
N GLY A 57 11.96 2.35 13.97
CA GLY A 57 11.15 1.44 14.80
C GLY A 57 11.94 0.34 15.50
N GLY A 58 13.27 0.25 15.30
CA GLY A 58 14.11 -0.79 15.90
C GLY A 58 14.16 -2.12 15.14
N GLY A 59 13.53 -2.19 13.97
CA GLY A 59 13.50 -3.38 13.11
C GLY A 59 14.75 -3.61 12.25
N VAL A 60 15.77 -2.75 12.36
CA VAL A 60 17.07 -2.91 11.69
C VAL A 60 18.19 -2.74 12.70
N LYS A 61 19.10 -3.70 12.77
CA LYS A 61 20.28 -3.69 13.66
C LYS A 61 21.53 -4.13 12.91
N ILE A 62 22.65 -3.49 13.23
CA ILE A 62 23.95 -3.86 12.69
C ILE A 62 24.69 -4.74 13.71
N ALA A 63 24.98 -5.96 13.32
CA ALA A 63 25.71 -6.95 14.11
C ALA A 63 27.17 -7.02 13.67
N LYS A 64 28.10 -7.11 14.63
CA LYS A 64 29.54 -7.17 14.41
C LYS A 64 30.15 -8.56 14.71
N ASN A 65 29.32 -9.48 15.16
CA ASN A 65 29.65 -10.88 15.41
C ASN A 65 28.37 -11.73 15.37
N LEU A 66 28.52 -13.05 15.37
CA LEU A 66 27.40 -13.99 15.26
C LEU A 66 26.50 -14.01 16.51
N ASP A 67 27.05 -13.70 17.68
CA ASP A 67 26.24 -13.64 18.90
C ASP A 67 25.30 -12.43 18.88
N GLU A 68 25.76 -11.30 18.34
CA GLU A 68 24.90 -10.14 18.09
C GLU A 68 23.83 -10.43 17.01
N VAL A 69 24.17 -11.20 15.96
CA VAL A 69 23.15 -11.64 14.98
C VAL A 69 22.07 -12.45 15.66
N LYS A 70 22.45 -13.40 16.52
CA LYS A 70 21.52 -14.22 17.30
C LYS A 70 20.66 -13.38 18.24
N ASP A 71 21.26 -12.46 18.98
CA ASP A 71 20.55 -11.58 19.92
C ASP A 71 19.55 -10.68 19.21
N TYR A 72 19.97 -10.01 18.12
CA TYR A 72 19.08 -9.13 17.34
C TYR A 72 17.99 -9.91 16.62
N ALA A 73 18.30 -11.06 16.04
CA ALA A 73 17.31 -11.93 15.43
C ALA A 73 16.23 -12.37 16.44
N SER A 74 16.64 -12.73 17.66
CA SER A 74 15.72 -13.12 18.73
C SER A 74 14.80 -11.99 19.21
N LYS A 75 15.28 -10.74 19.15
CA LYS A 75 14.53 -9.56 19.57
C LYS A 75 13.58 -9.05 18.48
N ILE A 76 13.98 -9.18 17.20
CA ILE A 76 13.24 -8.62 16.07
C ILE A 76 12.20 -9.61 15.54
N LEU A 77 12.54 -10.91 15.47
CA LEU A 77 11.59 -11.93 15.01
C LEU A 77 10.48 -12.10 16.04
N GLY A 78 9.22 -11.98 15.59
CA GLY A 78 8.04 -12.06 16.44
C GLY A 78 7.66 -10.77 17.17
N MET A 79 8.42 -9.67 17.02
CA MET A 79 8.01 -8.37 17.54
C MET A 79 6.90 -7.75 16.72
N ASN A 80 6.03 -6.96 17.35
CA ASN A 80 5.16 -6.02 16.66
C ASN A 80 5.94 -4.74 16.38
N LEU A 81 6.32 -4.54 15.12
CA LEU A 81 7.12 -3.39 14.71
C LEU A 81 6.21 -2.20 14.39
N VAL A 82 6.33 -1.16 15.22
CA VAL A 82 5.60 0.10 15.04
C VAL A 82 6.47 1.08 14.26
N THR A 83 5.93 1.59 13.17
CA THR A 83 6.52 2.66 12.34
C THR A 83 5.46 3.71 12.05
N HIS A 84 5.84 4.84 11.45
CA HIS A 84 4.87 5.85 11.00
C HIS A 84 3.89 5.34 9.92
N GLN A 85 4.19 4.19 9.28
CA GLN A 85 3.35 3.59 8.24
C GLN A 85 2.49 2.42 8.73
N THR A 86 2.81 1.80 9.87
CA THR A 86 2.06 0.64 10.39
C THR A 86 0.92 1.01 11.31
N GLY A 87 0.83 2.27 11.72
CA GLY A 87 -0.08 2.67 12.80
C GLY A 87 0.37 2.18 14.19
N PRO A 88 -0.39 2.50 15.25
CA PRO A 88 -0.01 2.21 16.63
C PRO A 88 -0.03 0.71 16.97
N GLU A 89 -0.78 -0.10 16.24
CA GLU A 89 -0.84 -1.55 16.45
C GLU A 89 0.41 -2.28 15.95
N GLY A 90 1.17 -1.65 15.06
CA GLY A 90 2.35 -2.23 14.44
C GLY A 90 2.05 -3.38 13.47
N LYS A 91 3.12 -4.01 12.98
CA LYS A 91 3.07 -5.22 12.15
C LYS A 91 3.95 -6.30 12.76
N LEU A 92 3.42 -7.53 12.80
CA LEU A 92 4.15 -8.69 13.30
C LEU A 92 5.30 -9.05 12.35
N VAL A 93 6.53 -9.08 12.86
CA VAL A 93 7.71 -9.48 12.08
C VAL A 93 7.79 -11.01 12.03
N GLN A 94 7.51 -11.60 10.88
CA GLN A 94 7.52 -13.06 10.68
C GLN A 94 8.78 -13.57 9.99
N LYS A 95 9.60 -12.68 9.44
CA LYS A 95 10.82 -13.03 8.70
C LYS A 95 11.86 -11.92 8.83
N LEU A 96 13.12 -12.31 8.71
CA LEU A 96 14.28 -11.45 8.75
C LEU A 96 15.02 -11.50 7.42
N TYR A 97 15.74 -10.45 7.09
CA TYR A 97 16.72 -10.44 6.03
C TYR A 97 18.09 -10.17 6.62
N ILE A 98 19.01 -11.10 6.43
CA ILE A 98 20.40 -10.98 6.89
C ILE A 98 21.24 -10.54 5.71
N GLU A 99 21.86 -9.37 5.81
CA GLU A 99 22.57 -8.73 4.72
C GLU A 99 24.01 -8.40 5.11
N SER A 100 24.94 -8.59 4.19
CA SER A 100 26.34 -8.23 4.39
C SER A 100 26.52 -6.74 4.59
N GLY A 101 27.42 -6.33 5.49
CA GLY A 101 27.79 -4.93 5.66
C GLY A 101 28.51 -4.37 4.43
N ALA A 102 28.47 -3.04 4.28
CA ALA A 102 29.22 -2.32 3.25
C ALA A 102 29.90 -1.09 3.84
N ASN A 103 31.00 -0.65 3.21
CA ASN A 103 31.70 0.58 3.56
C ASN A 103 31.00 1.77 2.88
N ILE A 104 29.97 2.29 3.52
CA ILE A 104 29.11 3.35 2.99
C ILE A 104 29.81 4.70 3.13
N VAL A 105 29.96 5.42 2.04
CA VAL A 105 30.51 6.78 2.00
C VAL A 105 29.43 7.83 1.91
N LYS A 106 28.36 7.52 1.13
CA LYS A 106 27.24 8.44 0.92
C LYS A 106 25.96 7.67 0.69
N GLU A 107 24.88 8.21 1.22
CA GLU A 107 23.51 7.74 1.03
C GLU A 107 22.74 8.71 0.16
N TYR A 108 21.94 8.18 -0.75
CA TYR A 108 21.06 8.90 -1.66
C TYR A 108 19.65 8.32 -1.60
N TYR A 109 18.68 9.10 -2.05
CA TYR A 109 17.34 8.63 -2.33
C TYR A 109 17.16 8.45 -3.84
N LEU A 110 16.49 7.39 -4.25
CA LEU A 110 16.07 7.17 -5.64
C LEU A 110 14.71 6.48 -5.69
N ALA A 111 13.77 7.06 -6.43
CA ALA A 111 12.50 6.42 -6.72
C ALA A 111 12.09 6.60 -8.18
N ILE A 112 11.32 5.65 -8.69
CA ILE A 112 10.65 5.71 -9.99
C ILE A 112 9.17 5.44 -9.74
N LEU A 113 8.31 6.35 -10.18
CA LEU A 113 6.88 6.26 -9.98
C LEU A 113 6.10 6.94 -11.12
N PHE A 114 4.82 6.59 -11.23
CA PHE A 114 3.92 7.27 -12.13
C PHE A 114 3.40 8.57 -11.51
N ASN A 115 3.73 9.68 -12.15
CA ASN A 115 3.22 10.99 -11.77
C ASN A 115 1.92 11.30 -12.54
N ARG A 116 0.79 11.13 -11.87
CA ARG A 116 -0.54 11.33 -12.47
C ARG A 116 -0.79 12.75 -12.96
N MET A 117 -0.24 13.75 -12.26
CA MET A 117 -0.43 15.16 -12.62
C MET A 117 0.32 15.54 -13.89
N ALA A 118 1.50 14.95 -14.10
CA ALA A 118 2.32 15.19 -15.28
C ALA A 118 2.11 14.15 -16.39
N GLU A 119 1.31 13.10 -16.13
CA GLU A 119 1.06 11.96 -17.04
C GLU A 119 2.35 11.29 -17.53
N GLN A 120 3.38 11.23 -16.65
CA GLN A 120 4.70 10.75 -16.97
C GLN A 120 5.24 9.81 -15.90
N ILE A 121 6.15 8.93 -16.30
CA ILE A 121 7.01 8.24 -15.34
C ILE A 121 8.05 9.23 -14.83
N THR A 122 8.17 9.38 -13.53
CA THR A 122 9.07 10.36 -12.91
C THR A 122 10.12 9.66 -12.08
N ILE A 123 11.39 10.02 -12.30
CA ILE A 123 12.49 9.70 -11.42
C ILE A 123 12.57 10.80 -10.37
N ILE A 124 12.55 10.41 -9.10
CA ILE A 124 12.84 11.30 -7.98
C ILE A 124 14.16 10.85 -7.37
N ALA A 125 15.10 11.75 -7.22
CA ALA A 125 16.38 11.46 -6.59
C ALA A 125 16.81 12.60 -5.67
N SER A 126 17.49 12.28 -4.56
CA SER A 126 18.01 13.27 -3.63
C SER A 126 19.39 12.88 -3.11
N SER A 127 20.23 13.88 -2.85
CA SER A 127 21.51 13.73 -2.14
C SER A 127 21.33 13.43 -0.65
N GLU A 128 20.11 13.50 -0.13
CA GLU A 128 19.73 13.18 1.25
C GLU A 128 19.02 11.82 1.27
N GLY A 129 19.79 10.75 1.46
CA GLY A 129 19.28 9.38 1.61
C GLY A 129 19.05 9.00 3.07
N GLY A 130 18.33 7.88 3.29
CA GLY A 130 18.02 7.38 4.63
C GLY A 130 17.04 8.25 5.44
N MET A 131 16.45 9.26 4.81
CA MET A 131 15.53 10.22 5.41
C MET A 131 14.15 10.16 4.75
N ASP A 132 13.16 10.78 5.42
CA ASP A 132 11.85 11.01 4.85
C ASP A 132 11.94 12.03 3.70
N ILE A 133 11.67 11.58 2.48
CA ILE A 133 11.78 12.41 1.28
C ILE A 133 10.77 13.56 1.26
N GLU A 134 9.60 13.40 1.90
CA GLU A 134 8.59 14.45 2.00
C GLU A 134 9.08 15.60 2.86
N LYS A 135 9.84 15.30 3.91
CA LYS A 135 10.51 16.31 4.73
C LYS A 135 11.58 17.05 3.93
N VAL A 136 12.43 16.32 3.21
CA VAL A 136 13.45 16.92 2.33
C VAL A 136 12.80 17.82 1.27
N ALA A 137 11.66 17.38 0.69
CA ALA A 137 10.94 18.17 -0.31
C ALA A 137 10.41 19.51 0.22
N LYS A 138 10.09 19.60 1.51
CA LYS A 138 9.65 20.85 2.16
C LYS A 138 10.79 21.74 2.58
N GLU A 139 11.86 21.16 3.12
CA GLU A 139 12.96 21.90 3.76
C GLU A 139 14.10 22.27 2.78
N SER A 140 14.32 21.45 1.74
CA SER A 140 15.45 21.60 0.80
C SER A 140 15.08 21.08 -0.60
N PRO A 141 14.08 21.67 -1.27
CA PRO A 141 13.60 21.22 -2.58
C PRO A 141 14.67 21.24 -3.68
N GLU A 142 15.68 22.09 -3.55
CA GLU A 142 16.83 22.19 -4.48
C GLU A 142 17.71 20.91 -4.46
N LYS A 143 17.64 20.11 -3.42
CA LYS A 143 18.35 18.83 -3.31
C LYS A 143 17.62 17.66 -3.98
N ILE A 144 16.46 17.92 -4.56
CA ILE A 144 15.64 16.89 -5.20
C ILE A 144 15.62 17.10 -6.71
N ALA A 145 16.05 16.09 -7.45
CA ALA A 145 15.79 15.95 -8.87
C ALA A 145 14.40 15.34 -9.08
N LYS A 146 13.59 15.97 -9.95
CA LYS A 146 12.31 15.41 -10.44
C LYS A 146 12.39 15.39 -11.95
N VAL A 147 12.71 14.22 -12.52
CA VAL A 147 12.96 14.07 -13.95
C VAL A 147 11.82 13.26 -14.57
N GLY A 148 10.97 13.92 -15.34
CA GLY A 148 9.88 13.30 -16.09
C GLY A 148 10.38 12.58 -17.33
N ILE A 149 9.86 11.40 -17.59
CA ILE A 149 10.15 10.59 -18.78
C ILE A 149 8.83 10.36 -19.51
N ASP A 150 8.78 10.87 -20.74
CA ASP A 150 7.68 10.55 -21.64
C ASP A 150 7.74 9.05 -22.00
N PRO A 151 6.65 8.28 -21.74
CA PRO A 151 6.62 6.85 -22.03
C PRO A 151 6.89 6.49 -23.50
N GLN A 152 6.56 7.39 -24.43
CA GLN A 152 6.81 7.18 -25.87
C GLN A 152 8.28 7.27 -26.21
N ILE A 153 9.04 8.12 -25.50
CA ILE A 153 10.48 8.31 -25.71
C ILE A 153 11.28 7.30 -24.90
N GLY A 154 10.81 6.96 -23.70
CA GLY A 154 11.50 6.14 -22.73
C GLY A 154 12.72 6.81 -22.11
N PHE A 155 13.43 6.08 -21.27
CA PHE A 155 14.65 6.58 -20.62
C PHE A 155 15.75 6.85 -21.64
N LYS A 156 16.37 8.03 -21.55
CA LYS A 156 17.53 8.46 -22.34
C LYS A 156 18.65 8.97 -21.43
N MET A 157 19.87 8.99 -21.93
CA MET A 157 21.06 9.40 -21.17
C MET A 157 20.90 10.78 -20.52
N PHE A 158 20.25 11.75 -21.15
CA PHE A 158 20.08 13.09 -20.60
C PHE A 158 19.23 13.12 -19.33
N HIS A 159 18.25 12.22 -19.19
CA HIS A 159 17.48 12.11 -17.94
C HIS A 159 18.40 11.72 -16.76
N GLY A 160 19.30 10.75 -17.01
CA GLY A 160 20.25 10.32 -15.98
C GLY A 160 21.33 11.36 -15.70
N LEU A 161 21.75 12.15 -16.70
CA LEU A 161 22.70 13.26 -16.52
C LEU A 161 22.11 14.34 -15.62
N GLU A 162 20.81 14.64 -15.74
CA GLU A 162 20.14 15.58 -14.87
C GLU A 162 20.10 15.08 -13.41
N VAL A 163 19.77 13.80 -13.21
CA VAL A 163 19.84 13.17 -11.87
C VAL A 163 21.25 13.25 -11.31
N ALA A 164 22.28 12.84 -12.07
CA ALA A 164 23.67 12.83 -11.62
C ALA A 164 24.16 14.24 -11.23
N ARG A 165 23.75 15.27 -11.99
CA ARG A 165 24.07 16.67 -11.71
C ARG A 165 23.49 17.14 -10.37
N VAL A 166 22.22 16.84 -10.08
CA VAL A 166 21.58 17.24 -8.81
C VAL A 166 22.21 16.50 -7.63
N LEU A 167 22.59 15.23 -7.82
CA LEU A 167 23.26 14.46 -6.78
C LEU A 167 24.73 14.84 -6.57
N GLY A 168 25.29 15.74 -7.40
CA GLY A 168 26.66 16.20 -7.29
C GLY A 168 27.71 15.15 -7.62
N LEU A 169 27.38 14.20 -8.53
CA LEU A 169 28.27 13.11 -8.92
C LEU A 169 29.28 13.57 -9.98
N ASP A 170 30.50 13.03 -9.89
CA ASP A 170 31.48 13.19 -10.93
C ASP A 170 31.11 12.41 -12.20
N LYS A 171 31.96 12.53 -13.25
CA LYS A 171 31.68 11.93 -14.56
C LYS A 171 31.60 10.41 -14.53
N ASP A 172 32.44 9.75 -13.74
CA ASP A 172 32.52 8.29 -13.73
C ASP A 172 31.49 7.68 -12.77
N GLU A 173 31.25 8.31 -11.64
CA GLU A 173 30.13 8.02 -10.74
C GLU A 173 28.78 8.20 -11.48
N GLY A 174 28.63 9.31 -12.21
CA GLY A 174 27.44 9.58 -13.01
C GLY A 174 27.17 8.49 -14.06
N LYS A 175 28.18 8.00 -14.76
CA LYS A 175 28.01 6.89 -15.73
C LYS A 175 27.50 5.61 -15.06
N LYS A 176 28.04 5.25 -13.89
CA LYS A 176 27.61 4.06 -13.13
C LYS A 176 26.15 4.21 -12.70
N LEU A 177 25.78 5.37 -12.14
CA LEU A 177 24.39 5.63 -11.70
C LEU A 177 23.43 5.64 -12.89
N ILE A 178 23.76 6.29 -14.00
CA ILE A 178 22.92 6.34 -15.20
C ILE A 178 22.68 4.92 -15.74
N SER A 179 23.70 4.07 -15.75
CA SER A 179 23.54 2.66 -16.14
C SER A 179 22.59 1.90 -15.20
N MET A 180 22.68 2.14 -13.90
CA MET A 180 21.76 1.56 -12.91
C MET A 180 20.34 2.06 -13.10
N ILE A 181 20.13 3.37 -13.26
CA ILE A 181 18.80 3.96 -13.50
C ILE A 181 18.16 3.41 -14.79
N ALA A 182 18.93 3.23 -15.84
CA ALA A 182 18.43 2.65 -17.08
C ALA A 182 17.86 1.24 -16.89
N LYS A 183 18.53 0.41 -16.08
CA LYS A 183 18.06 -0.94 -15.71
C LYS A 183 16.83 -0.89 -14.82
N LEU A 184 16.82 0.00 -13.81
CA LEU A 184 15.68 0.20 -12.92
C LEU A 184 14.45 0.68 -13.69
N TYR A 185 14.60 1.63 -14.62
CA TYR A 185 13.52 2.08 -15.48
C TYR A 185 12.99 0.97 -16.38
N LYS A 186 13.89 0.19 -16.99
CA LYS A 186 13.49 -0.97 -17.80
C LYS A 186 12.71 -1.98 -16.96
N LEU A 187 13.19 -2.33 -15.77
CA LEU A 187 12.51 -3.23 -14.85
C LEU A 187 11.12 -2.68 -14.45
N TYR A 188 11.05 -1.39 -14.13
CA TYR A 188 9.81 -0.70 -13.78
C TYR A 188 8.74 -0.86 -14.88
N MET A 189 9.12 -0.63 -16.13
CA MET A 189 8.22 -0.76 -17.28
C MET A 189 7.87 -2.22 -17.61
N ASP A 190 8.88 -3.11 -17.63
CA ASP A 190 8.70 -4.52 -18.03
C ASP A 190 7.82 -5.29 -17.03
N LYS A 191 7.78 -4.88 -15.77
CA LYS A 191 7.03 -5.57 -14.70
C LYS A 191 5.77 -4.82 -14.24
N ASP A 192 5.34 -3.80 -14.98
CA ASP A 192 4.17 -2.99 -14.62
C ASP A 192 4.20 -2.52 -13.16
N MET A 193 5.29 -1.90 -12.77
CA MET A 193 5.43 -1.40 -11.40
C MET A 193 4.67 -0.09 -11.22
N ASN A 194 4.03 0.09 -10.07
CA ASN A 194 3.45 1.37 -9.66
C ASN A 194 4.49 2.28 -9.00
N MET A 195 5.43 1.65 -8.26
CA MET A 195 6.48 2.33 -7.54
C MET A 195 7.69 1.42 -7.37
N LEU A 196 8.86 2.01 -7.53
CA LEU A 196 10.15 1.44 -7.17
C LEU A 196 10.90 2.51 -6.38
N GLU A 197 11.23 2.21 -5.12
CA GLU A 197 11.94 3.13 -4.23
C GLU A 197 13.17 2.43 -3.64
N ILE A 198 14.28 3.14 -3.63
CA ILE A 198 15.55 2.74 -3.02
C ILE A 198 15.94 3.81 -2.02
N ASN A 199 15.81 3.51 -0.73
CA ASN A 199 16.08 4.47 0.34
C ASN A 199 16.71 3.79 1.58
N PRO A 200 18.08 3.79 1.66
CA PRO A 200 18.98 4.52 0.77
C PRO A 200 19.50 3.72 -0.44
N LEU A 201 19.81 4.44 -1.49
CA LEU A 201 20.79 4.06 -2.50
C LEU A 201 22.15 4.47 -1.95
N ILE A 202 23.10 3.55 -1.85
CA ILE A 202 24.41 3.84 -1.27
C ILE A 202 25.52 3.91 -2.32
N LYS A 203 26.52 4.75 -2.02
CA LYS A 203 27.82 4.75 -2.69
C LYS A 203 28.87 4.21 -1.72
N THR A 204 29.67 3.25 -2.16
CA THR A 204 30.78 2.69 -1.37
C THR A 204 32.08 3.45 -1.60
N ALA A 205 33.11 3.15 -0.78
CA ALA A 205 34.43 3.75 -0.92
C ALA A 205 35.08 3.44 -2.27
N GLU A 206 34.71 2.33 -2.91
CA GLU A 206 35.16 1.91 -4.23
C GLU A 206 34.44 2.68 -5.38
N GLY A 207 33.48 3.56 -5.02
CA GLY A 207 32.70 4.36 -5.95
C GLY A 207 31.61 3.57 -6.68
N ASP A 208 31.17 2.45 -6.14
CA ASP A 208 30.08 1.64 -6.66
C ASP A 208 28.76 1.95 -5.96
N PHE A 209 27.65 1.81 -6.70
CA PHE A 209 26.31 2.04 -6.21
C PHE A 209 25.59 0.73 -5.92
N TYR A 210 24.88 0.65 -4.78
CA TYR A 210 24.07 -0.50 -4.39
C TYR A 210 22.72 -0.05 -3.85
N ALA A 211 21.66 -0.80 -4.17
CA ALA A 211 20.38 -0.69 -3.50
C ALA A 211 20.47 -1.33 -2.12
N LEU A 212 20.54 -0.50 -1.06
CA LEU A 212 20.64 -0.99 0.32
C LEU A 212 19.29 -1.33 0.92
N ASP A 213 18.25 -0.62 0.54
CA ASP A 213 16.85 -0.98 0.81
C ASP A 213 16.08 -0.94 -0.52
N ALA A 214 14.96 -1.63 -0.59
CA ALA A 214 14.13 -1.67 -1.77
C ALA A 214 12.65 -1.81 -1.37
N LYS A 215 11.82 -0.91 -1.88
CA LYS A 215 10.37 -0.97 -1.77
C LYS A 215 9.79 -0.97 -3.18
N CYS A 216 9.09 -2.03 -3.54
CA CYS A 216 8.50 -2.23 -4.85
C CYS A 216 7.02 -2.52 -4.74
N SER A 217 6.23 -1.89 -5.60
CA SER A 217 4.82 -2.22 -5.77
C SER A 217 4.49 -2.39 -7.26
N PHE A 218 3.56 -3.29 -7.53
CA PHE A 218 3.15 -3.68 -8.88
C PHE A 218 1.67 -3.35 -9.09
N ASP A 219 1.27 -3.14 -10.33
CA ASP A 219 -0.12 -2.96 -10.69
C ASP A 219 -0.87 -4.30 -10.55
N ASP A 220 -1.83 -4.35 -9.65
CA ASP A 220 -2.66 -5.55 -9.44
C ASP A 220 -3.42 -5.95 -10.70
N SER A 221 -3.81 -4.99 -11.53
CA SER A 221 -4.49 -5.23 -12.80
C SER A 221 -3.58 -5.86 -13.86
N ALA A 222 -2.27 -5.86 -13.67
CA ALA A 222 -1.30 -6.44 -14.59
C ALA A 222 -0.75 -7.81 -14.13
N LEU A 223 -1.05 -8.25 -12.90
CA LEU A 223 -0.49 -9.50 -12.32
C LEU A 223 -0.81 -10.74 -13.14
N TYR A 224 -1.92 -10.76 -13.89
CA TYR A 224 -2.27 -11.88 -14.76
C TYR A 224 -1.21 -12.20 -15.82
N ARG A 225 -0.38 -11.22 -16.19
CA ARG A 225 0.74 -11.38 -17.14
C ARG A 225 2.11 -11.52 -16.46
N HIS A 226 2.14 -11.45 -15.13
CA HIS A 226 3.33 -11.61 -14.29
C HIS A 226 3.09 -12.64 -13.18
N PRO A 227 2.86 -13.93 -13.52
CA PRO A 227 2.57 -14.96 -12.53
C PRO A 227 3.70 -15.13 -11.51
N GLU A 228 4.96 -14.95 -11.93
CA GLU A 228 6.12 -15.00 -11.05
C GLU A 228 6.15 -13.88 -10.01
N ILE A 229 5.53 -12.73 -10.30
CA ILE A 229 5.35 -11.65 -9.33
C ILE A 229 4.16 -11.96 -8.41
N ALA A 230 3.07 -12.47 -8.97
CA ALA A 230 1.89 -12.84 -8.19
C ALA A 230 2.19 -13.89 -7.11
N GLU A 231 3.11 -14.82 -7.37
CA GLU A 231 3.57 -15.84 -6.40
C GLU A 231 4.34 -15.23 -5.20
N LEU A 232 4.84 -14.00 -5.32
CA LEU A 232 5.54 -13.30 -4.24
C LEU A 232 4.58 -12.67 -3.22
N ARG A 233 3.28 -12.75 -3.45
CA ARG A 233 2.26 -12.17 -2.59
C ARG A 233 2.33 -12.72 -1.18
N ASP A 234 2.39 -11.83 -0.20
CA ASP A 234 2.30 -12.18 1.21
C ASP A 234 0.96 -11.75 1.80
N ILE A 235 0.04 -12.69 1.89
CA ILE A 235 -1.32 -12.45 2.41
C ILE A 235 -1.34 -12.04 3.88
N THR A 236 -0.28 -12.30 4.64
CA THR A 236 -0.20 -11.93 6.06
C THR A 236 0.09 -10.44 6.26
N GLU A 237 0.59 -9.78 5.21
CA GLU A 237 0.83 -8.34 5.19
C GLU A 237 -0.39 -7.51 4.76
N GLU A 238 -1.39 -8.15 4.16
CA GLU A 238 -2.60 -7.49 3.69
C GLU A 238 -3.60 -7.22 4.82
N ASN A 239 -4.49 -6.27 4.59
CA ASN A 239 -5.61 -6.06 5.50
C ASN A 239 -6.60 -7.23 5.37
N PRO A 240 -6.93 -7.95 6.46
CA PRO A 240 -7.81 -9.12 6.37
C PRO A 240 -9.19 -8.81 5.77
N ALA A 241 -9.75 -7.62 6.06
CA ALA A 241 -11.04 -7.19 5.53
C ALA A 241 -10.99 -6.91 4.02
N GLU A 242 -9.90 -6.27 3.54
CA GLU A 242 -9.68 -6.01 2.11
C GLU A 242 -9.49 -7.30 1.32
N ARG A 243 -8.73 -8.25 1.88
CA ARG A 243 -8.53 -9.56 1.28
C ARG A 243 -9.85 -10.33 1.17
N GLU A 244 -10.61 -10.42 2.25
CA GLU A 244 -11.90 -11.11 2.28
C GLU A 244 -12.89 -10.46 1.30
N ALA A 245 -12.93 -9.14 1.23
CA ALA A 245 -13.77 -8.42 0.28
C ALA A 245 -13.43 -8.79 -1.18
N ALA A 246 -12.15 -8.86 -1.51
CA ALA A 246 -11.67 -9.21 -2.84
C ALA A 246 -12.09 -10.64 -3.26
N GLU A 247 -12.13 -11.60 -2.34
CA GLU A 247 -12.60 -12.98 -2.60
C GLU A 247 -14.08 -13.02 -3.06
N PHE A 248 -14.89 -12.02 -2.65
CA PHE A 248 -16.28 -11.86 -3.05
C PHE A 248 -16.49 -10.85 -4.19
N GLY A 249 -15.40 -10.42 -4.84
CA GLY A 249 -15.45 -9.45 -5.94
C GLY A 249 -15.85 -8.03 -5.50
N LEU A 250 -15.69 -7.71 -4.22
CA LEU A 250 -15.90 -6.38 -3.66
C LEU A 250 -14.61 -5.56 -3.70
N SER A 251 -14.71 -4.30 -4.08
CA SER A 251 -13.60 -3.35 -3.96
C SER A 251 -13.71 -2.64 -2.61
N TYR A 252 -12.88 -3.00 -1.66
CA TYR A 252 -12.90 -2.46 -0.28
C TYR A 252 -11.54 -1.88 0.08
N VAL A 253 -11.56 -0.70 0.70
CA VAL A 253 -10.37 -0.09 1.33
C VAL A 253 -10.78 0.43 2.70
N LYS A 254 -10.05 0.01 3.74
CA LYS A 254 -10.28 0.49 5.11
C LYS A 254 -9.74 1.90 5.29
N LEU A 255 -10.52 2.76 5.97
CA LEU A 255 -10.15 4.12 6.38
C LEU A 255 -10.37 4.29 7.89
N ASP A 256 -9.96 5.45 8.43
CA ASP A 256 -9.98 5.73 9.88
C ASP A 256 -11.21 6.52 10.34
N GLY A 257 -12.35 6.39 9.66
CA GLY A 257 -13.58 7.10 9.99
C GLY A 257 -14.54 6.31 10.86
N ASP A 258 -15.74 6.85 10.99
CA ASP A 258 -16.86 6.33 11.80
C ASP A 258 -18.15 6.13 10.98
N VAL A 259 -18.15 6.47 9.70
CA VAL A 259 -19.25 6.25 8.76
C VAL A 259 -18.85 5.21 7.72
N ALA A 260 -19.43 4.02 7.81
CA ALA A 260 -19.22 3.02 6.79
C ALA A 260 -20.02 3.35 5.52
N CYS A 261 -19.40 3.13 4.37
CA CYS A 261 -19.99 3.36 3.06
C CYS A 261 -20.21 2.04 2.31
N MET A 262 -21.37 1.90 1.68
CA MET A 262 -21.67 0.83 0.71
C MET A 262 -22.30 1.45 -0.52
N VAL A 263 -21.61 1.36 -1.64
CA VAL A 263 -21.98 2.11 -2.86
C VAL A 263 -21.79 1.20 -4.09
N ASN A 264 -22.49 1.46 -5.17
CA ASN A 264 -22.25 0.82 -6.45
C ASN A 264 -21.57 1.78 -7.42
N GLY A 265 -20.36 1.45 -7.81
CA GLY A 265 -19.49 2.22 -8.69
C GLY A 265 -18.52 3.14 -7.97
N ALA A 266 -17.25 3.05 -8.34
CA ALA A 266 -16.14 3.74 -7.68
C ALA A 266 -16.31 5.28 -7.66
N GLY A 267 -16.81 5.87 -8.74
CA GLY A 267 -17.06 7.32 -8.83
C GLY A 267 -18.11 7.79 -7.80
N LEU A 268 -19.22 7.03 -7.67
CA LEU A 268 -20.26 7.34 -6.68
C LEU A 268 -19.74 7.09 -5.25
N ALA A 269 -18.88 6.09 -5.04
CA ALA A 269 -18.26 5.83 -3.74
C ALA A 269 -17.36 7.00 -3.32
N MET A 270 -16.50 7.52 -4.20
CA MET A 270 -15.67 8.70 -3.93
C MET A 270 -16.53 9.93 -3.63
N ALA A 271 -17.56 10.22 -4.46
CA ALA A 271 -18.47 11.34 -4.21
C ALA A 271 -19.24 11.20 -2.88
N THR A 272 -19.57 9.96 -2.49
CA THR A 272 -20.22 9.68 -1.21
C THR A 272 -19.27 9.97 -0.04
N MET A 273 -18.02 9.56 -0.13
CA MET A 273 -17.02 9.88 0.89
C MET A 273 -16.75 11.39 0.98
N ASP A 274 -16.67 12.07 -0.16
CA ASP A 274 -16.47 13.52 -0.20
C ASP A 274 -17.60 14.29 0.49
N ILE A 275 -18.85 13.94 0.23
CA ILE A 275 -19.99 14.61 0.87
C ILE A 275 -20.10 14.30 2.37
N ILE A 276 -19.68 13.09 2.80
CA ILE A 276 -19.57 12.75 4.22
C ILE A 276 -18.54 13.65 4.90
N ASN A 277 -17.34 13.78 4.30
CA ASN A 277 -16.29 14.67 4.79
C ASN A 277 -16.75 16.13 4.81
N TYR A 278 -17.38 16.59 3.76
CA TYR A 278 -17.95 17.95 3.68
C TYR A 278 -18.98 18.23 4.78
N SER A 279 -19.75 17.23 5.15
CA SER A 279 -20.74 17.32 6.24
C SER A 279 -20.11 17.31 7.63
N GLY A 280 -18.80 17.05 7.75
CA GLY A 280 -18.03 17.03 9.00
C GLY A 280 -18.02 15.67 9.71
N ALA A 281 -18.45 14.59 9.05
CA ALA A 281 -18.25 13.21 9.47
C ALA A 281 -17.04 12.60 8.71
N LYS A 282 -16.62 11.37 9.05
CA LYS A 282 -15.45 10.73 8.42
C LYS A 282 -15.80 9.36 7.85
N PRO A 283 -15.50 9.08 6.57
CA PRO A 283 -15.72 7.75 6.00
C PRO A 283 -14.77 6.72 6.64
N ALA A 284 -15.32 5.57 7.04
CA ALA A 284 -14.60 4.45 7.63
C ALA A 284 -14.03 3.49 6.59
N ASN A 285 -14.56 3.55 5.36
CA ASN A 285 -14.11 2.71 4.25
C ASN A 285 -14.56 3.28 2.90
N PHE A 286 -13.84 2.91 1.87
CA PHE A 286 -14.34 2.83 0.50
C PHE A 286 -14.93 1.43 0.29
N LEU A 287 -16.12 1.32 -0.30
CA LEU A 287 -16.68 0.04 -0.73
C LEU A 287 -17.54 0.21 -1.97
N ASP A 288 -17.11 -0.42 -3.04
CA ASP A 288 -17.88 -0.58 -4.28
C ASP A 288 -18.33 -2.05 -4.39
N VAL A 289 -19.66 -2.23 -4.40
CA VAL A 289 -20.27 -3.57 -4.58
C VAL A 289 -20.33 -4.00 -6.04
N GLY A 290 -19.91 -3.14 -6.97
CA GLY A 290 -19.88 -3.40 -8.40
C GLY A 290 -21.28 -3.44 -9.06
N GLY A 291 -21.27 -3.57 -10.39
CA GLY A 291 -22.50 -3.59 -11.20
C GLY A 291 -23.28 -4.90 -11.14
N GLY A 292 -22.66 -5.97 -10.63
CA GLY A 292 -23.24 -7.31 -10.53
C GLY A 292 -23.70 -7.70 -9.12
N ALA A 293 -23.86 -6.74 -8.21
CA ALA A 293 -24.17 -6.99 -6.80
C ALA A 293 -25.34 -7.97 -6.61
N SER A 294 -25.08 -9.06 -5.91
CA SER A 294 -26.05 -10.06 -5.47
C SER A 294 -26.41 -9.86 -3.99
N ALA A 295 -27.49 -10.51 -3.53
CA ALA A 295 -27.82 -10.52 -2.11
C ALA A 295 -26.68 -11.05 -1.25
N GLU A 296 -25.95 -12.07 -1.71
CA GLU A 296 -24.80 -12.66 -1.05
C GLU A 296 -23.64 -11.68 -0.91
N THR A 297 -23.26 -10.97 -1.99
CA THR A 297 -22.18 -9.97 -1.95
C THR A 297 -22.53 -8.81 -1.05
N VAL A 298 -23.80 -8.38 -1.02
CA VAL A 298 -24.29 -7.33 -0.10
C VAL A 298 -24.23 -7.81 1.34
N ALA A 299 -24.67 -9.02 1.65
CA ALA A 299 -24.58 -9.60 2.99
C ALA A 299 -23.12 -9.66 3.47
N LYS A 300 -22.21 -10.09 2.58
CA LYS A 300 -20.78 -10.16 2.89
C LYS A 300 -20.17 -8.78 3.15
N ALA A 301 -20.58 -7.78 2.36
CA ALA A 301 -20.17 -6.41 2.59
C ALA A 301 -20.59 -5.91 3.98
N PHE A 302 -21.82 -6.21 4.42
CA PHE A 302 -22.27 -5.92 5.76
C PHE A 302 -21.45 -6.60 6.84
N GLU A 303 -21.14 -7.90 6.69
CA GLU A 303 -20.30 -8.63 7.65
C GLU A 303 -18.94 -7.96 7.82
N ILE A 304 -18.31 -7.55 6.72
CA ILE A 304 -17.01 -6.89 6.73
C ILE A 304 -17.09 -5.53 7.44
N ILE A 305 -18.08 -4.72 7.11
CA ILE A 305 -18.30 -3.40 7.70
C ILE A 305 -18.50 -3.50 9.22
N LEU A 306 -19.36 -4.42 9.67
CA LEU A 306 -19.75 -4.54 11.09
C LEU A 306 -18.64 -5.07 12.01
N ARG A 307 -17.56 -5.62 11.46
CA ARG A 307 -16.37 -5.98 12.24
C ARG A 307 -15.55 -4.77 12.67
N ASP A 308 -15.70 -3.64 11.99
CA ASP A 308 -15.04 -2.40 12.40
C ASP A 308 -15.80 -1.74 13.53
N LYS A 309 -15.23 -1.82 14.73
CA LYS A 309 -15.81 -1.28 15.97
C LYS A 309 -15.89 0.26 16.00
N ASN A 310 -15.19 0.93 15.09
CA ASN A 310 -15.24 2.39 15.00
C ASN A 310 -16.48 2.87 14.25
N VAL A 311 -17.13 2.00 13.50
CA VAL A 311 -18.31 2.34 12.69
C VAL A 311 -19.52 2.59 13.59
N LYS A 312 -20.08 3.80 13.50
CA LYS A 312 -21.27 4.25 14.23
C LYS A 312 -22.52 4.30 13.37
N VAL A 313 -22.35 4.50 12.05
CA VAL A 313 -23.44 4.61 11.06
C VAL A 313 -23.02 3.93 9.77
N ILE A 314 -23.95 3.26 9.09
CA ILE A 314 -23.74 2.75 7.73
C ILE A 314 -24.50 3.65 6.75
N PHE A 315 -23.85 4.15 5.73
CA PHE A 315 -24.46 4.87 4.62
C PHE A 315 -24.43 4.00 3.35
N ILE A 316 -25.61 3.56 2.94
CA ILE A 316 -25.84 2.81 1.70
C ILE A 316 -26.32 3.79 0.65
N ASN A 317 -25.54 3.99 -0.41
CA ASN A 317 -25.88 4.91 -1.47
C ASN A 317 -25.81 4.19 -2.83
N ILE A 318 -26.96 3.82 -3.34
CA ILE A 318 -27.09 3.05 -4.58
C ILE A 318 -27.77 3.91 -5.64
N PHE A 319 -27.15 3.98 -6.80
CA PHE A 319 -27.77 4.47 -8.00
C PHE A 319 -28.04 3.30 -8.96
N GLY A 320 -29.30 2.93 -9.08
CA GLY A 320 -29.74 1.82 -9.92
C GLY A 320 -29.64 2.17 -11.40
N GLY A 321 -28.75 1.47 -12.08
CA GLY A 321 -28.68 1.38 -13.52
C GLY A 321 -28.72 -0.10 -13.88
N ILE A 322 -27.54 -0.71 -14.07
CA ILE A 322 -27.40 -2.17 -14.21
C ILE A 322 -27.73 -2.86 -12.88
N VAL A 323 -27.29 -2.29 -11.75
CA VAL A 323 -27.69 -2.74 -10.41
C VAL A 323 -29.14 -2.36 -10.17
N ARG A 324 -29.91 -3.33 -9.69
CA ARG A 324 -31.31 -3.13 -9.33
C ARG A 324 -31.43 -2.87 -7.83
N CYS A 325 -32.11 -1.79 -7.47
CA CYS A 325 -32.30 -1.40 -6.07
C CYS A 325 -33.03 -2.46 -5.23
N ASP A 326 -34.01 -3.18 -5.81
CA ASP A 326 -34.72 -4.27 -5.15
C ASP A 326 -33.82 -5.44 -4.73
N ARG A 327 -32.79 -5.76 -5.52
CA ARG A 327 -31.76 -6.76 -5.14
C ARG A 327 -30.93 -6.32 -3.93
N ILE A 328 -30.56 -5.05 -3.91
CA ILE A 328 -29.83 -4.48 -2.78
C ILE A 328 -30.71 -4.49 -1.51
N ALA A 329 -31.98 -4.07 -1.61
CA ALA A 329 -32.90 -4.10 -0.50
C ALA A 329 -33.07 -5.53 0.09
N ASN A 330 -33.22 -6.53 -0.78
CA ASN A 330 -33.28 -7.93 -0.35
C ASN A 330 -31.96 -8.39 0.29
N GLY A 331 -30.81 -7.99 -0.24
CA GLY A 331 -29.50 -8.30 0.35
C GLY A 331 -29.33 -7.68 1.73
N ILE A 332 -29.80 -6.43 1.93
CA ILE A 332 -29.83 -5.80 3.27
C ILE A 332 -30.69 -6.62 4.24
N LEU A 333 -31.89 -7.05 3.83
CA LEU A 333 -32.78 -7.85 4.67
C LEU A 333 -32.18 -9.22 5.00
N GLU A 334 -31.51 -9.85 4.03
CA GLU A 334 -30.87 -11.15 4.26
C GLU A 334 -29.68 -11.04 5.23
N ALA A 335 -28.83 -10.03 5.05
CA ALA A 335 -27.74 -9.75 5.97
C ALA A 335 -28.24 -9.52 7.41
N THR A 336 -29.31 -8.72 7.56
CA THR A 336 -29.86 -8.37 8.87
C THR A 336 -30.65 -9.50 9.55
N LYS A 337 -31.01 -10.58 8.85
CA LYS A 337 -31.56 -11.80 9.48
C LYS A 337 -30.53 -12.59 10.26
N ASN A 338 -29.31 -12.60 9.76
CA ASN A 338 -28.22 -13.43 10.26
C ASN A 338 -27.25 -12.65 11.17
N ILE A 339 -27.28 -11.32 11.10
CA ILE A 339 -26.39 -10.43 11.83
C ILE A 339 -27.21 -9.39 12.57
N GLU A 340 -27.01 -9.30 13.88
CA GLU A 340 -27.65 -8.26 14.70
C GLU A 340 -26.99 -6.90 14.39
N VAL A 341 -27.71 -6.02 13.67
CA VAL A 341 -27.23 -4.68 13.30
C VAL A 341 -27.78 -3.66 14.29
N ASN A 342 -26.98 -3.30 15.28
CA ASN A 342 -27.36 -2.36 16.36
C ASN A 342 -27.05 -0.90 16.01
N ILE A 343 -26.41 -0.63 14.88
CA ILE A 343 -26.06 0.72 14.42
C ILE A 343 -27.06 1.22 13.39
N PRO A 344 -27.30 2.55 13.33
CA PRO A 344 -28.21 3.12 12.34
C PRO A 344 -27.72 2.94 10.91
N ILE A 345 -28.64 2.72 10.00
CA ILE A 345 -28.40 2.59 8.56
C ILE A 345 -29.15 3.71 7.86
N VAL A 346 -28.43 4.53 7.11
CA VAL A 346 -29.02 5.52 6.19
C VAL A 346 -28.98 4.92 4.79
N VAL A 347 -30.11 4.90 4.09
CA VAL A 347 -30.24 4.27 2.78
C VAL A 347 -30.74 5.28 1.77
N ARG A 348 -29.99 5.50 0.71
CA ARG A 348 -30.44 6.17 -0.51
C ARG A 348 -30.45 5.17 -1.65
N LEU A 349 -31.63 4.89 -2.16
CA LEU A 349 -31.85 4.07 -3.36
C LEU A 349 -32.49 4.91 -4.44
N ASP A 350 -31.89 5.01 -5.61
CA ASP A 350 -32.35 5.81 -6.72
C ASP A 350 -32.13 5.05 -8.03
N GLY A 351 -32.98 5.27 -9.04
CA GLY A 351 -32.94 4.60 -10.34
C GLY A 351 -33.74 3.31 -10.41
N THR A 352 -33.23 2.28 -11.09
CA THR A 352 -33.99 1.06 -11.45
C THR A 352 -34.53 0.34 -10.21
N ASN A 353 -35.87 0.16 -10.15
CA ASN A 353 -36.62 -0.51 -9.07
C ASN A 353 -36.45 0.17 -7.68
N ALA A 354 -36.24 1.48 -7.64
CA ALA A 354 -36.14 2.21 -6.37
C ALA A 354 -37.44 2.20 -5.55
N ALA A 355 -38.61 2.25 -6.23
CA ALA A 355 -39.92 2.20 -5.57
C ALA A 355 -40.17 0.83 -4.93
N GLU A 356 -39.88 -0.25 -5.62
CA GLU A 356 -39.96 -1.62 -5.11
C GLU A 356 -39.00 -1.83 -3.94
N ALA A 357 -37.77 -1.35 -4.07
CA ALA A 357 -36.77 -1.42 -3.00
C ALA A 357 -37.23 -0.70 -1.72
N LYS A 358 -37.83 0.48 -1.88
CA LYS A 358 -38.43 1.23 -0.77
C LYS A 358 -39.54 0.43 -0.09
N ALA A 359 -40.48 -0.15 -0.89
CA ALA A 359 -41.57 -0.97 -0.35
C ALA A 359 -41.02 -2.20 0.42
N ILE A 360 -39.96 -2.84 -0.08
CA ILE A 360 -39.30 -3.95 0.61
C ILE A 360 -38.73 -3.51 1.97
N LEU A 361 -38.02 -2.38 2.02
CA LEU A 361 -37.43 -1.86 3.27
C LEU A 361 -38.51 -1.36 4.25
N ASP A 362 -39.56 -0.67 3.76
CA ASP A 362 -40.66 -0.16 4.59
C ASP A 362 -41.48 -1.31 5.20
N SER A 363 -41.62 -2.45 4.50
CA SER A 363 -42.30 -3.65 5.04
C SER A 363 -41.45 -4.45 6.01
N SER A 364 -40.16 -4.11 6.15
CA SER A 364 -39.24 -4.76 7.08
C SER A 364 -39.46 -4.23 8.49
N ASN A 365 -39.23 -5.10 9.50
CA ASN A 365 -39.29 -4.70 10.91
C ASN A 365 -38.00 -4.01 11.40
N LEU A 366 -37.15 -3.52 10.50
CA LEU A 366 -35.85 -2.91 10.82
C LEU A 366 -36.07 -1.45 11.30
N LYS A 367 -36.05 -1.22 12.60
CA LYS A 367 -36.27 0.09 13.23
C LYS A 367 -35.12 1.09 13.04
N ASN A 368 -33.95 0.61 12.68
CA ASN A 368 -32.72 1.40 12.59
C ASN A 368 -32.39 1.89 11.15
N ILE A 369 -33.30 1.69 10.18
CA ILE A 369 -33.13 2.19 8.81
C ILE A 369 -33.79 3.56 8.67
N LYS A 370 -33.06 4.52 8.07
CA LYS A 370 -33.57 5.84 7.63
C LYS A 370 -33.39 6.02 6.15
N ALA A 371 -34.48 6.26 5.45
CA ALA A 371 -34.43 6.54 4.00
C ALA A 371 -33.99 8.00 3.75
N ALA A 372 -33.04 8.19 2.85
CA ALA A 372 -32.61 9.49 2.38
C ALA A 372 -33.25 9.80 1.00
N THR A 373 -33.64 11.05 0.80
CA THR A 373 -34.29 11.51 -0.42
C THR A 373 -33.30 11.85 -1.53
N ASN A 374 -32.11 12.25 -1.18
CA ASN A 374 -30.99 12.55 -2.10
C ASN A 374 -29.65 12.42 -1.37
N LEU A 375 -28.55 12.56 -2.10
CA LEU A 375 -27.20 12.37 -1.55
C LEU A 375 -26.87 13.37 -0.42
N LYS A 376 -27.25 14.64 -0.56
CA LYS A 376 -27.03 15.67 0.47
C LYS A 376 -27.83 15.37 1.73
N ASN A 377 -29.10 15.03 1.60
CA ASN A 377 -29.93 14.63 2.75
C ASN A 377 -29.39 13.37 3.43
N GLY A 378 -28.86 12.41 2.67
CA GLY A 378 -28.18 11.24 3.22
C GLY A 378 -27.00 11.62 4.11
N ALA A 379 -26.13 12.51 3.66
CA ALA A 379 -24.99 12.98 4.43
C ALA A 379 -25.40 13.78 5.70
N GLU A 380 -26.46 14.61 5.61
CA GLU A 380 -27.02 15.32 6.76
C GLU A 380 -27.58 14.36 7.81
N LEU A 381 -28.30 13.32 7.38
CA LEU A 381 -28.80 12.27 8.28
C LEU A 381 -27.66 11.52 8.95
N VAL A 382 -26.65 11.13 8.18
CA VAL A 382 -25.45 10.46 8.69
C VAL A 382 -24.78 11.32 9.76
N LYS A 383 -24.53 12.60 9.47
CA LYS A 383 -23.94 13.53 10.45
C LYS A 383 -24.74 13.61 11.75
N SER A 384 -26.07 13.69 11.65
CA SER A 384 -26.94 13.75 12.83
C SER A 384 -26.93 12.50 13.71
N LEU A 385 -26.42 11.36 13.16
CA LEU A 385 -26.39 10.07 13.84
C LEU A 385 -25.00 9.73 14.39
N VAL A 386 -23.95 10.36 13.87
CA VAL A 386 -22.58 10.19 14.37
C VAL A 386 -22.36 11.00 15.65
N GLY A 387 -23.00 12.15 15.78
CA GLY A 387 -22.92 13.07 16.96
C GLY A 387 -22.08 14.29 16.68
#